data_c8057b20f554c8ef426d6a6a1da62b37
#
_entry.id   c8057b20f554c8ef426d6a6a1da62b37
#
_cell.length_a   1.000
_cell.length_b   1.000
_cell.length_c   1.000
_cell.angle_alpha   90.00
_cell.angle_beta   90.00
_cell.angle_gamma   90.00
#
_symmetry.space_group_name_H-M   'P 1'
#
loop_
_entity.id
_entity.type
_entity.pdbx_description
1 polymer ?
#
loop_
_entity_poly.entity_id
_entity_poly.type
_entity_poly.pdbx_seq_one_letter_code
_entity_poly.pdbx_strand_id
1 'polypeptide(L)'
;DTWQGQTWPCGKDKDGDYVSYFGRGAKQLSYNYNYGPFSDAMYGDVRPLLDKPEMVADTWLNLASAIFFFVYPQPPKPGMLHVIDGTWVPNEHDKENGLVPGFGVTIQIINGGVECGGDAENAQSLNRIAYYKEFAKYLKVPVPADEVLGCKKMKQFDAGGAGALPIYWEMDWSWSTTTPDGQAYATRRR
;
A
#
# COMPACT_ATOMS: atom_id res chain seq x y z
N ASP A 1 -13.74 12.68 -12.40
CA ASP A 1 -12.57 13.23 -11.69
C ASP A 1 -12.64 12.84 -10.21
N THR A 2 -12.04 11.70 -9.87
CA THR A 2 -11.86 11.29 -8.49
C THR A 2 -10.69 12.07 -7.86
N TRP A 3 -10.66 12.14 -6.52
CA TRP A 3 -9.53 12.76 -5.81
C TRP A 3 -8.19 12.14 -6.19
N GLN A 4 -8.15 10.85 -6.53
CA GLN A 4 -6.96 10.17 -7.02
C GLN A 4 -6.47 10.74 -8.35
N GLY A 5 -7.39 11.05 -9.27
CA GLY A 5 -7.04 11.67 -10.55
C GLY A 5 -6.59 13.10 -10.41
N GLN A 6 -7.07 13.82 -9.40
CA GLN A 6 -6.60 15.19 -9.11
C GLN A 6 -5.18 15.19 -8.54
N THR A 7 -4.88 14.24 -7.66
CA THR A 7 -3.58 14.15 -7.00
C THR A 7 -2.54 13.42 -7.84
N TRP A 8 -2.97 12.37 -8.53
CA TRP A 8 -2.14 11.50 -9.37
C TRP A 8 -2.69 11.47 -10.79
N PRO A 9 -2.51 12.56 -11.58
CA PRO A 9 -3.13 12.68 -12.89
C PRO A 9 -2.66 11.55 -13.81
N CYS A 10 -3.63 10.91 -14.47
CA CYS A 10 -3.34 9.85 -15.41
C CYS A 10 -2.53 10.38 -16.60
N GLY A 11 -1.52 9.62 -16.99
CA GLY A 11 -0.79 9.85 -18.22
C GLY A 11 -1.64 9.59 -19.46
N LYS A 12 -1.16 10.04 -20.60
CA LYS A 12 -1.76 9.79 -21.91
C LYS A 12 -0.76 9.13 -22.82
N ASP A 13 -1.26 8.24 -23.67
CA ASP A 13 -0.48 7.63 -24.72
C ASP A 13 -0.30 8.58 -25.92
N LYS A 14 0.35 8.07 -26.98
CA LYS A 14 0.62 8.80 -28.23
C LYS A 14 -0.63 9.22 -28.99
N ASP A 15 -1.75 8.55 -28.74
CA ASP A 15 -3.04 8.80 -29.41
C ASP A 15 -3.92 9.75 -28.57
N GLY A 16 -3.45 10.14 -27.38
CA GLY A 16 -4.12 11.05 -26.44
C GLY A 16 -5.08 10.34 -25.49
N ASP A 17 -5.16 9.03 -25.53
CA ASP A 17 -5.97 8.20 -24.64
C ASP A 17 -5.29 8.01 -23.28
N TYR A 18 -6.09 7.89 -22.22
CA TYR A 18 -5.55 7.65 -20.88
C TYR A 18 -4.93 6.26 -20.77
N VAL A 19 -3.69 6.21 -20.25
CA VAL A 19 -3.03 4.93 -19.95
C VAL A 19 -3.73 4.23 -18.78
N SER A 20 -3.66 2.91 -18.77
CA SER A 20 -4.32 2.08 -17.77
C SER A 20 -3.34 1.63 -16.69
N TYR A 21 -3.77 1.71 -15.41
CA TYR A 21 -2.99 1.33 -14.24
C TYR A 21 -3.48 0.01 -13.64
N PHE A 22 -3.66 -1.00 -14.47
CA PHE A 22 -3.92 -2.37 -14.01
C PHE A 22 -2.68 -2.97 -13.31
N GLY A 23 -2.86 -4.09 -12.63
CA GLY A 23 -1.79 -4.76 -11.85
C GLY A 23 -0.59 -5.15 -12.69
N ARG A 24 0.59 -4.62 -12.36
CA ARG A 24 1.87 -4.95 -13.00
C ARG A 24 2.93 -5.33 -11.98
N GLY A 25 3.88 -6.13 -12.42
CA GLY A 25 5.00 -6.60 -11.60
C GLY A 25 4.60 -7.70 -10.61
N ALA A 26 5.57 -8.18 -9.84
CA ALA A 26 5.40 -9.29 -8.88
C ALA A 26 4.31 -9.00 -7.83
N LYS A 27 4.14 -7.72 -7.45
CA LYS A 27 3.16 -7.27 -6.47
C LYS A 27 1.77 -7.06 -7.09
N GLN A 28 1.62 -6.99 -8.41
CA GLN A 28 0.42 -6.52 -9.09
C GLN A 28 0.04 -5.10 -8.67
N LEU A 29 1.03 -4.19 -8.69
CA LEU A 29 0.83 -2.78 -8.38
C LEU A 29 -0.26 -2.20 -9.29
N SER A 30 -1.34 -1.68 -8.71
CA SER A 30 -2.53 -1.22 -9.41
C SER A 30 -2.88 0.21 -8.99
N TYR A 31 -3.59 0.92 -9.83
CA TYR A 31 -4.10 2.27 -9.64
C TYR A 31 -3.03 3.37 -9.65
N ASN A 32 -3.41 4.51 -10.23
CA ASN A 32 -2.54 5.70 -10.33
C ASN A 32 -2.01 6.18 -8.97
N TYR A 33 -2.81 6.10 -7.91
CA TYR A 33 -2.42 6.49 -6.55
C TYR A 33 -1.37 5.58 -5.89
N ASN A 34 -1.02 4.46 -6.53
CA ASN A 34 0.13 3.62 -6.15
C ASN A 34 1.31 3.83 -7.10
N TYR A 35 1.05 4.04 -8.40
CA TYR A 35 2.11 4.31 -9.37
C TYR A 35 2.80 5.65 -9.15
N GLY A 36 2.04 6.70 -8.80
CA GLY A 36 2.59 8.03 -8.53
C GLY A 36 3.59 8.05 -7.36
N PRO A 37 3.22 7.60 -6.15
CA PRO A 37 4.15 7.52 -5.03
C PRO A 37 5.34 6.60 -5.29
N PHE A 38 5.15 5.50 -5.99
CA PHE A 38 6.24 4.62 -6.37
C PHE A 38 7.21 5.31 -7.33
N SER A 39 6.69 6.04 -8.31
CA SER A 39 7.50 6.86 -9.22
C SER A 39 8.32 7.89 -8.47
N ASP A 40 7.69 8.63 -7.55
CA ASP A 40 8.37 9.62 -6.74
C ASP A 40 9.49 9.01 -5.89
N ALA A 41 9.23 7.87 -5.27
CA ALA A 41 10.23 7.16 -4.47
C ALA A 41 11.44 6.70 -5.29
N MET A 42 11.24 6.31 -6.57
CA MET A 42 12.32 5.81 -7.43
C MET A 42 13.05 6.89 -8.20
N TYR A 43 12.35 7.95 -8.61
CA TYR A 43 12.86 8.96 -9.54
C TYR A 43 12.86 10.38 -8.96
N GLY A 44 12.22 10.61 -7.80
CA GLY A 44 11.97 11.95 -7.28
C GLY A 44 10.94 12.73 -8.11
N ASP A 45 10.17 12.04 -8.93
CA ASP A 45 9.17 12.60 -9.83
C ASP A 45 8.02 11.57 -9.99
N VAL A 46 6.79 12.03 -9.89
CA VAL A 46 5.60 11.18 -10.03
C VAL A 46 5.31 10.78 -11.49
N ARG A 47 5.79 11.56 -12.46
CA ARG A 47 5.44 11.42 -13.88
C ARG A 47 5.98 10.15 -14.55
N PRO A 48 7.24 9.72 -14.33
CA PRO A 48 7.80 8.60 -15.07
C PRO A 48 6.90 7.37 -15.13
N LEU A 49 6.31 6.96 -14.00
CA LEU A 49 5.43 5.78 -13.97
C LEU A 49 3.94 6.11 -14.16
N LEU A 50 3.55 7.37 -14.03
CA LEU A 50 2.21 7.78 -14.46
C LEU A 50 2.11 7.86 -15.98
N ASP A 51 3.17 8.26 -16.66
CA ASP A 51 3.19 8.35 -18.13
C ASP A 51 3.53 7.01 -18.81
N LYS A 52 4.36 6.16 -18.16
CA LYS A 52 4.83 4.87 -18.69
C LYS A 52 4.69 3.76 -17.67
N PRO A 53 3.44 3.37 -17.31
CA PRO A 53 3.19 2.37 -16.29
C PRO A 53 3.71 0.97 -16.64
N GLU A 54 3.92 0.66 -17.93
CA GLU A 54 4.49 -0.60 -18.40
C GLU A 54 5.90 -0.87 -17.86
N MET A 55 6.66 0.17 -17.53
CA MET A 55 8.00 0.04 -16.94
C MET A 55 8.01 -0.80 -15.66
N VAL A 56 6.89 -0.84 -14.93
CA VAL A 56 6.77 -1.65 -13.71
C VAL A 56 6.84 -3.14 -14.02
N ALA A 57 6.34 -3.59 -15.17
CA ALA A 57 6.42 -5.00 -15.57
C ALA A 57 7.75 -5.35 -16.23
N ASP A 58 8.26 -4.45 -17.07
CA ASP A 58 9.28 -4.75 -18.09
C ASP A 58 10.70 -4.46 -17.60
N THR A 59 10.87 -3.93 -16.38
CA THR A 59 12.18 -3.54 -15.86
C THR A 59 12.42 -4.12 -14.46
N TRP A 60 13.53 -3.77 -13.84
CA TRP A 60 13.85 -4.08 -12.45
C TRP A 60 12.78 -3.57 -11.45
N LEU A 61 11.97 -2.60 -11.85
CA LEU A 61 10.86 -2.08 -11.05
C LEU A 61 9.83 -3.15 -10.72
N ASN A 62 9.82 -4.26 -11.45
CA ASN A 62 8.96 -5.41 -11.16
C ASN A 62 9.08 -5.87 -9.70
N LEU A 63 10.30 -6.13 -9.23
CA LEU A 63 10.57 -6.52 -7.84
C LEU A 63 10.59 -5.31 -6.90
N ALA A 64 11.12 -4.18 -7.36
CA ALA A 64 11.16 -2.95 -6.55
C ALA A 64 9.75 -2.50 -6.13
N SER A 65 8.73 -2.68 -6.98
CA SER A 65 7.34 -2.37 -6.63
C SER A 65 6.81 -3.20 -5.46
N ALA A 66 7.24 -4.45 -5.34
CA ALA A 66 6.87 -5.32 -4.22
C ALA A 66 7.53 -4.85 -2.91
N ILE A 67 8.81 -4.50 -2.96
CA ILE A 67 9.54 -3.97 -1.80
C ILE A 67 8.93 -2.63 -1.39
N PHE A 68 8.73 -1.72 -2.33
CA PHE A 68 8.10 -0.42 -2.08
C PHE A 68 6.78 -0.58 -1.34
N PHE A 69 5.87 -1.39 -1.86
CA PHE A 69 4.56 -1.58 -1.25
C PHE A 69 4.64 -2.19 0.16
N PHE A 70 5.64 -3.02 0.41
CA PHE A 70 5.85 -3.63 1.72
C PHE A 70 6.37 -2.65 2.77
N VAL A 71 7.29 -1.77 2.39
CA VAL A 71 7.93 -0.86 3.35
C VAL A 71 7.26 0.50 3.45
N TYR A 72 6.52 0.90 2.41
CA TYR A 72 6.05 2.26 2.27
C TYR A 72 4.64 2.42 2.88
N PRO A 73 4.44 3.34 3.84
CA PRO A 73 3.14 3.60 4.41
C PRO A 73 2.26 4.36 3.42
N GLN A 74 0.97 4.08 3.46
CA GLN A 74 -0.06 4.78 2.69
C GLN A 74 -1.14 5.29 3.65
N PRO A 75 -0.94 6.40 4.35
CA PRO A 75 -1.91 6.87 5.33
C PRO A 75 -3.34 6.87 4.77
N PRO A 76 -4.32 6.40 5.54
CA PRO A 76 -4.24 6.01 6.96
C PRO A 76 -3.63 4.62 7.24
N LYS A 77 -3.16 3.89 6.22
CA LYS A 77 -2.53 2.56 6.38
C LYS A 77 -1.07 2.69 6.78
N PRO A 78 -0.59 1.95 7.80
CA PRO A 78 0.85 1.83 8.06
C PRO A 78 1.55 1.03 6.95
N GLY A 79 2.86 1.10 6.88
CA GLY A 79 3.66 0.16 6.10
C GLY A 79 3.59 -1.25 6.71
N MET A 80 3.61 -2.30 5.90
CA MET A 80 3.64 -3.68 6.43
C MET A 80 4.88 -3.94 7.27
N LEU A 81 6.03 -3.37 6.88
CA LEU A 81 7.25 -3.43 7.68
C LEU A 81 7.04 -2.82 9.07
N HIS A 82 6.33 -1.68 9.17
CA HIS A 82 6.07 -1.02 10.45
C HIS A 82 5.18 -1.85 11.40
N VAL A 83 4.36 -2.72 10.85
CA VAL A 83 3.61 -3.71 11.66
C VAL A 83 4.56 -4.73 12.25
N ILE A 84 5.53 -5.20 11.46
CA ILE A 84 6.43 -6.30 11.85
C ILE A 84 7.50 -5.82 12.83
N ASP A 85 8.05 -4.63 12.63
CA ASP A 85 9.11 -4.06 13.47
C ASP A 85 8.58 -3.31 14.71
N GLY A 86 7.25 -3.20 14.84
CA GLY A 86 6.60 -2.53 15.97
C GLY A 86 6.59 -1.00 15.90
N THR A 87 7.02 -0.39 14.80
CA THR A 87 6.94 1.06 14.59
C THR A 87 5.49 1.54 14.58
N TRP A 88 4.58 0.75 13.98
CA TRP A 88 3.15 1.01 14.11
C TRP A 88 2.60 0.42 15.39
N VAL A 89 2.13 1.30 16.28
CA VAL A 89 1.46 0.92 17.52
C VAL A 89 -0.01 1.32 17.40
N PRO A 90 -0.95 0.35 17.37
CA PRO A 90 -2.37 0.65 17.24
C PRO A 90 -2.88 1.47 18.44
N ASN A 91 -3.64 2.51 18.16
CA ASN A 91 -4.36 3.25 19.18
C ASN A 91 -5.68 2.54 19.57
N GLU A 92 -6.48 3.12 20.47
CA GLU A 92 -7.74 2.50 20.91
C GLU A 92 -8.74 2.39 19.74
N HIS A 93 -8.79 3.38 18.87
CA HIS A 93 -9.64 3.33 17.68
C HIS A 93 -9.28 2.17 16.73
N ASP A 94 -7.99 1.94 16.50
CA ASP A 94 -7.52 0.78 15.72
C ASP A 94 -7.97 -0.53 16.37
N LYS A 95 -7.78 -0.68 17.68
CA LYS A 95 -8.15 -1.88 18.43
C LYS A 95 -9.66 -2.14 18.40
N GLU A 96 -10.49 -1.11 18.56
CA GLU A 96 -11.96 -1.20 18.44
C GLU A 96 -12.39 -1.65 17.04
N ASN A 97 -11.58 -1.32 16.02
CA ASN A 97 -11.78 -1.75 14.64
C ASN A 97 -11.14 -3.11 14.34
N GLY A 98 -10.59 -3.80 15.36
CA GLY A 98 -9.95 -5.10 15.21
C GLY A 98 -8.56 -5.07 14.58
N LEU A 99 -8.01 -3.88 14.37
CA LEU A 99 -6.68 -3.68 13.77
C LEU A 99 -5.62 -3.84 14.86
N VAL A 100 -5.01 -5.00 14.89
CA VAL A 100 -3.96 -5.37 15.86
C VAL A 100 -2.75 -5.95 15.14
N PRO A 101 -1.54 -5.83 15.71
CA PRO A 101 -0.34 -6.41 15.13
C PRO A 101 -0.48 -7.91 14.85
N GLY A 102 0.14 -8.38 13.78
CA GLY A 102 0.12 -9.76 13.34
C GLY A 102 -0.03 -9.87 11.82
N PHE A 103 0.00 -11.09 11.32
CA PHE A 103 -0.11 -11.35 9.88
C PHE A 103 -1.44 -10.85 9.28
N GLY A 104 -2.54 -10.97 10.03
CA GLY A 104 -3.86 -10.54 9.56
C GLY A 104 -3.93 -9.07 9.17
N VAL A 105 -3.30 -8.18 9.94
CA VAL A 105 -3.32 -6.75 9.60
C VAL A 105 -2.49 -6.44 8.35
N THR A 106 -1.48 -7.24 8.01
CA THR A 106 -0.76 -7.10 6.74
C THR A 106 -1.65 -7.45 5.54
N ILE A 107 -2.58 -8.41 5.70
CA ILE A 107 -3.62 -8.68 4.68
C ILE A 107 -4.54 -7.47 4.54
N GLN A 108 -4.95 -6.85 5.66
CA GLN A 108 -5.76 -5.64 5.63
C GLN A 108 -5.05 -4.48 4.91
N ILE A 109 -3.75 -4.31 5.11
CA ILE A 109 -2.97 -3.29 4.41
C ILE A 109 -2.93 -3.54 2.90
N ILE A 110 -2.64 -4.79 2.49
CA ILE A 110 -2.41 -5.11 1.07
C ILE A 110 -3.69 -5.09 0.24
N ASN A 111 -4.79 -5.69 0.74
CA ASN A 111 -6.01 -5.84 -0.05
C ASN A 111 -7.28 -5.92 0.82
N GLY A 112 -7.29 -5.23 1.95
CA GLY A 112 -8.36 -5.33 2.95
C GLY A 112 -9.75 -5.01 2.43
N GLY A 113 -9.88 -4.11 1.46
CA GLY A 113 -11.17 -3.76 0.87
C GLY A 113 -11.88 -4.93 0.17
N VAL A 114 -11.13 -5.97 -0.20
CA VAL A 114 -11.66 -7.16 -0.87
C VAL A 114 -11.63 -8.40 0.05
N GLU A 115 -10.60 -8.50 0.89
CA GLU A 115 -10.30 -9.74 1.63
C GLU A 115 -10.78 -9.73 3.08
N CYS A 116 -11.03 -8.55 3.67
CA CYS A 116 -11.28 -8.39 5.10
C CYS A 116 -12.69 -7.86 5.42
N GLY A 117 -13.10 -7.93 6.70
CA GLY A 117 -14.35 -7.31 7.16
C GLY A 117 -15.61 -8.13 6.88
N GLY A 118 -15.49 -9.42 6.57
CA GLY A 118 -16.62 -10.32 6.31
C GLY A 118 -16.97 -11.22 7.49
N ASP A 119 -18.01 -12.03 7.32
CA ASP A 119 -18.43 -13.02 8.33
C ASP A 119 -17.47 -14.21 8.43
N ALA A 120 -16.76 -14.51 7.34
CA ALA A 120 -15.75 -15.57 7.26
C ALA A 120 -14.46 -15.05 6.65
N GLU A 121 -13.36 -15.78 6.87
CA GLU A 121 -12.12 -15.49 6.15
C GLU A 121 -12.31 -15.74 4.66
N ASN A 122 -11.89 -14.79 3.85
CA ASN A 122 -11.90 -14.89 2.40
C ASN A 122 -10.92 -15.98 1.93
N ALA A 123 -11.21 -16.63 0.81
CA ALA A 123 -10.36 -17.71 0.27
C ALA A 123 -8.93 -17.25 0.00
N GLN A 124 -8.73 -16.03 -0.47
CA GLN A 124 -7.40 -15.44 -0.69
C GLN A 124 -6.66 -15.23 0.63
N SER A 125 -7.34 -14.72 1.67
CA SER A 125 -6.80 -14.63 3.03
C SER A 125 -6.36 -15.98 3.56
N LEU A 126 -7.17 -17.01 3.40
CA LEU A 126 -6.83 -18.37 3.83
C LEU A 126 -5.59 -18.91 3.11
N ASN A 127 -5.46 -18.65 1.81
CA ASN A 127 -4.27 -19.01 1.06
C ASN A 127 -3.02 -18.29 1.56
N ARG A 128 -3.12 -16.98 1.83
CA ARG A 128 -2.01 -16.20 2.41
C ARG A 128 -1.57 -16.77 3.75
N ILE A 129 -2.52 -17.10 4.62
CA ILE A 129 -2.24 -17.71 5.92
C ILE A 129 -1.55 -19.07 5.78
N ALA A 130 -2.00 -19.89 4.82
CA ALA A 130 -1.37 -21.17 4.55
C ALA A 130 0.08 -21.01 4.09
N TYR A 131 0.36 -20.11 3.16
CA TYR A 131 1.73 -19.80 2.72
C TYR A 131 2.59 -19.22 3.84
N TYR A 132 2.03 -18.31 4.65
CA TYR A 132 2.75 -17.75 5.79
C TYR A 132 3.23 -18.86 6.75
N LYS A 133 2.34 -19.80 7.11
CA LYS A 133 2.68 -20.92 7.99
C LYS A 133 3.73 -21.85 7.37
N GLU A 134 3.62 -22.16 6.08
CA GLU A 134 4.60 -23.00 5.38
C GLU A 134 5.98 -22.33 5.29
N PHE A 135 6.04 -21.02 4.96
CA PHE A 135 7.29 -20.29 4.94
C PHE A 135 7.92 -20.15 6.33
N ALA A 136 7.11 -19.86 7.36
CA ALA A 136 7.59 -19.81 8.73
C ALA A 136 8.19 -21.16 9.17
N LYS A 137 7.51 -22.26 8.86
CA LYS A 137 8.02 -23.62 9.12
C LYS A 137 9.32 -23.89 8.36
N TYR A 138 9.39 -23.56 7.06
CA TYR A 138 10.58 -23.73 6.25
C TYR A 138 11.76 -22.93 6.78
N LEU A 139 11.54 -21.69 7.18
CA LEU A 139 12.53 -20.79 7.75
C LEU A 139 12.82 -21.04 9.23
N LYS A 140 12.11 -22.00 9.86
CA LYS A 140 12.21 -22.31 11.29
C LYS A 140 11.93 -21.10 12.20
N VAL A 141 11.02 -20.22 11.76
CA VAL A 141 10.54 -19.09 12.55
C VAL A 141 9.24 -19.50 13.24
N PRO A 142 9.16 -19.39 14.58
CA PRO A 142 7.93 -19.74 15.27
C PRO A 142 6.82 -18.74 14.94
N VAL A 143 5.61 -19.27 14.73
CA VAL A 143 4.39 -18.46 14.66
C VAL A 143 3.79 -18.43 16.05
N PRO A 144 3.65 -17.28 16.72
CA PRO A 144 3.04 -17.19 18.04
C PRO A 144 1.61 -17.78 18.06
N ALA A 145 1.26 -18.46 19.14
CA ALA A 145 -0.05 -19.12 19.24
C ALA A 145 -1.22 -18.11 19.32
N ASP A 146 -0.94 -16.92 19.79
CA ASP A 146 -1.87 -15.78 19.94
C ASP A 146 -1.83 -14.79 18.77
N GLU A 147 -1.01 -15.06 17.75
CA GLU A 147 -0.93 -14.17 16.58
C GLU A 147 -2.25 -14.16 15.81
N VAL A 148 -2.74 -12.97 15.52
CA VAL A 148 -3.94 -12.78 14.69
C VAL A 148 -3.56 -12.96 13.22
N LEU A 149 -3.89 -14.12 12.67
CA LEU A 149 -3.53 -14.50 11.30
C LEU A 149 -4.53 -14.05 10.24
N GLY A 150 -5.80 -13.93 10.58
CA GLY A 150 -6.87 -13.55 9.67
C GLY A 150 -7.34 -12.11 9.85
N CYS A 151 -8.13 -11.62 8.91
CA CYS A 151 -8.61 -10.24 8.92
C CYS A 151 -10.14 -10.08 8.79
N LYS A 152 -10.92 -11.16 8.91
CA LYS A 152 -12.39 -11.11 8.73
C LYS A 152 -13.09 -10.12 9.65
N LYS A 153 -12.56 -9.89 10.85
CA LYS A 153 -13.13 -8.95 11.83
C LYS A 153 -12.56 -7.54 11.75
N MET A 154 -11.58 -7.32 10.90
CA MET A 154 -10.90 -6.03 10.78
C MET A 154 -11.73 -5.08 9.91
N LYS A 155 -11.97 -3.87 10.39
CA LYS A 155 -12.48 -2.78 9.57
C LYS A 155 -11.36 -2.14 8.75
N GLN A 156 -11.73 -1.26 7.84
CA GLN A 156 -10.76 -0.49 7.07
C GLN A 156 -10.01 0.48 7.98
N PHE A 157 -8.76 0.77 7.64
CA PHE A 157 -8.03 1.89 8.23
C PHE A 157 -8.71 3.21 7.87
N ASP A 158 -8.76 4.13 8.81
CA ASP A 158 -9.34 5.46 8.63
C ASP A 158 -8.53 6.54 9.36
N ALA A 159 -8.98 7.79 9.28
CA ALA A 159 -8.30 8.94 9.85
C ALA A 159 -8.22 8.94 11.39
N GLY A 160 -8.98 8.09 12.08
CA GLY A 160 -8.91 7.93 13.54
C GLY A 160 -7.79 7.01 14.01
N GLY A 161 -7.20 6.24 13.11
CA GLY A 161 -6.15 5.27 13.43
C GLY A 161 -4.76 5.89 13.60
N ALA A 162 -3.88 5.15 14.29
CA ALA A 162 -2.49 5.57 14.52
C ALA A 162 -1.69 5.73 13.22
N GLY A 163 -1.99 4.93 12.20
CA GLY A 163 -1.33 5.02 10.89
C GLY A 163 -1.64 6.29 10.09
N ALA A 164 -2.67 7.04 10.50
CA ALA A 164 -3.02 8.34 9.92
C ALA A 164 -2.25 9.51 10.55
N LEU A 165 -1.58 9.29 11.69
CA LEU A 165 -0.87 10.34 12.39
C LEU A 165 0.44 10.70 11.66
N PRO A 166 0.74 12.00 11.44
CA PRO A 166 1.95 12.43 10.74
C PRO A 166 3.26 11.98 11.40
N ILE A 167 3.23 11.77 12.72
CA ILE A 167 4.42 11.46 13.54
C ILE A 167 4.79 9.98 13.58
N TYR A 168 3.90 9.06 13.17
CA TYR A 168 4.26 7.65 13.23
C TYR A 168 5.28 7.25 12.15
N TRP A 169 5.31 8.02 11.08
CA TRP A 169 6.26 7.94 9.99
C TRP A 169 6.73 9.35 9.66
N GLU A 170 7.98 9.65 9.82
CA GLU A 170 8.57 10.99 9.68
C GLU A 170 8.47 11.56 8.25
N MET A 171 7.33 11.36 7.61
CA MET A 171 7.08 11.84 6.25
C MET A 171 6.32 13.15 6.28
N ASP A 172 6.95 14.15 5.78
CA ASP A 172 6.32 15.41 5.45
C ASP A 172 5.94 15.41 3.96
N TRP A 173 4.71 15.00 3.66
CA TRP A 173 4.16 15.09 2.33
C TRP A 173 3.48 16.43 2.13
N SER A 174 3.96 17.24 1.20
CA SER A 174 3.16 18.35 0.70
C SER A 174 2.42 17.94 -0.57
N TRP A 175 1.13 18.17 -0.57
CA TRP A 175 0.27 18.09 -1.73
C TRP A 175 0.28 19.43 -2.43
N SER A 176 0.64 19.46 -3.65
CA SER A 176 0.66 20.50 -4.68
C SER A 176 2.01 21.12 -4.98
N THR A 177 2.57 20.68 -6.03
CA THR A 177 3.32 21.53 -6.95
C THR A 177 2.51 21.67 -8.22
N THR A 178 2.45 22.87 -8.71
CA THR A 178 1.90 23.16 -10.03
C THR A 178 2.98 22.83 -11.05
N THR A 179 2.71 21.89 -11.93
CA THR A 179 3.55 21.64 -13.10
C THR A 179 3.34 22.71 -14.15
N PRO A 180 4.20 22.83 -15.18
CA PRO A 180 4.02 23.79 -16.26
C PRO A 180 2.69 23.70 -16.99
N ASP A 181 2.04 22.54 -16.97
CA ASP A 181 0.68 22.32 -17.53
C ASP A 181 -0.46 22.58 -16.53
N GLY A 182 -0.15 23.10 -15.33
CA GLY A 182 -1.11 23.49 -14.32
C GLY A 182 -1.68 22.34 -13.49
N GLN A 183 -1.11 21.15 -13.59
CA GLN A 183 -1.55 20.00 -12.80
C GLN A 183 -0.85 19.96 -11.43
N ALA A 184 -1.58 19.57 -10.41
CA ALA A 184 -1.05 19.41 -9.05
C ALA A 184 -0.55 17.97 -8.84
N TYR A 185 0.68 17.84 -8.33
CA TYR A 185 1.25 16.54 -7.94
C TYR A 185 1.56 16.52 -6.44
N ALA A 186 1.51 15.33 -5.88
CA ALA A 186 2.07 15.12 -4.56
C ALA A 186 3.61 15.19 -4.65
N THR A 187 4.21 15.95 -3.75
CA THR A 187 5.67 16.01 -3.64
C THR A 187 6.08 15.71 -2.21
N ARG A 188 7.21 15.03 -2.07
CA ARG A 188 7.87 14.87 -0.79
C ARG A 188 8.58 16.19 -0.44
N ARG A 189 8.34 16.74 0.74
CA ARG A 189 9.21 17.82 1.25
C ARG A 189 10.58 17.22 1.55
N ARG A 190 11.61 17.85 1.00
CA ARG A 190 13.01 17.56 1.32
C ARG A 190 13.43 18.29 2.57
#